data_c970246b2312a061c75efe653f2ae7c8
#
_entry.id   c970246b2312a061c75efe653f2ae7c8
#
_cell.length_a   1.000
_cell.length_b   1.000
_cell.length_c   1.000
_cell.angle_alpha   90.00
_cell.angle_beta   90.00
_cell.angle_gamma   90.00
#
_symmetry.space_group_name_H-M   'P 1'
#
loop_
_entity.id
_entity.type
_entity.pdbx_description
1 polymer ?
#
loop_
_entity_poly.entity_id
_entity_poly.type
_entity_poly.pdbx_seq_one_letter_code
_entity_poly.pdbx_strand_id
1 'polypeptide(L)'
;MSKVIVIGGGAAGMMAALKAAENGHEVTLLEKNEKLGKKLFITGKGRCNVTNASDMETIMSQIVTNPRFLYSAFSDCSNTDVMELIENGGCPLKIERGQRVFPESDKSSDIISCFSRLLKKSGVEIILNKEVTHIITEEGRAAGVSLSDGKKISADAIVLATGGLSYASTGSTGDGHRMARELGHTVTPCFPALVPVNTKEDWCRALQGLSLKNVTFTVKDGKKKLYEDFGEMLFTHFGISGPLVLSASSKIVKKLDKNQLSAFIDLKPALTDEQLDARLLRDFSQEKNKQFKNALNGLFPAKLAEQIVILSGINPDKEVNAITKEERAHLVSLTKNLPLTILSVRSYNEAIITQGGVKVQEVQPKTMESKLVQGLYFAGELLDIDALTGGYNLQLAWSTGSLVGDSIV
;
A
#
# COMPACT_ATOMS: atom_id res chain seq x y z
N MET A 1 0.04 -34.35 -13.86
CA MET A 1 -0.34 -34.19 -12.43
C MET A 1 0.94 -34.10 -11.63
N SER A 2 1.24 -32.92 -11.13
CA SER A 2 2.48 -32.65 -10.41
C SER A 2 2.18 -32.44 -8.93
N LYS A 3 3.16 -32.70 -8.06
CA LYS A 3 3.09 -32.36 -6.63
C LYS A 3 3.55 -30.91 -6.46
N VAL A 4 2.66 -30.07 -5.97
CA VAL A 4 2.89 -28.63 -5.82
C VAL A 4 2.91 -28.26 -4.35
N ILE A 5 3.97 -27.59 -3.90
CA ILE A 5 4.02 -26.98 -2.58
C ILE A 5 3.89 -25.47 -2.72
N VAL A 6 2.88 -24.89 -2.06
CA VAL A 6 2.71 -23.43 -1.94
C VAL A 6 3.14 -23.00 -0.54
N ILE A 7 4.09 -22.07 -0.45
CA ILE A 7 4.64 -21.55 0.80
C ILE A 7 4.05 -20.18 1.08
N GLY A 8 3.19 -20.11 2.11
CA GLY A 8 2.49 -18.90 2.56
C GLY A 8 1.01 -18.88 2.20
N GLY A 9 0.16 -18.86 3.23
CA GLY A 9 -1.30 -18.84 3.13
C GLY A 9 -1.90 -17.43 3.08
N GLY A 10 -1.21 -16.48 2.43
CA GLY A 10 -1.70 -15.15 2.12
C GLY A 10 -2.56 -15.11 0.85
N ALA A 11 -2.93 -13.90 0.38
CA ALA A 11 -3.74 -13.72 -0.81
C ALA A 11 -3.16 -14.45 -2.05
N ALA A 12 -1.89 -14.18 -2.38
CA ALA A 12 -1.24 -14.79 -3.53
C ALA A 12 -1.14 -16.32 -3.43
N GLY A 13 -0.78 -16.84 -2.24
CA GLY A 13 -0.63 -18.29 -2.06
C GLY A 13 -1.96 -19.03 -2.06
N MET A 14 -3.02 -18.46 -1.48
CA MET A 14 -4.36 -19.06 -1.56
C MET A 14 -4.87 -19.13 -3.00
N MET A 15 -4.65 -18.08 -3.79
CA MET A 15 -5.03 -18.06 -5.21
C MET A 15 -4.21 -19.06 -6.02
N ALA A 16 -2.87 -19.09 -5.84
CA ALA A 16 -2.01 -20.04 -6.54
C ALA A 16 -2.36 -21.50 -6.22
N ALA A 17 -2.61 -21.80 -4.94
CA ALA A 17 -3.01 -23.15 -4.53
C ALA A 17 -4.37 -23.56 -5.11
N LEU A 18 -5.34 -22.64 -5.15
CA LEU A 18 -6.66 -22.88 -5.74
C LEU A 18 -6.53 -23.21 -7.22
N LYS A 19 -5.86 -22.35 -7.98
CA LYS A 19 -5.70 -22.51 -9.43
C LYS A 19 -4.92 -23.77 -9.81
N ALA A 20 -3.82 -24.06 -9.14
CA ALA A 20 -3.07 -25.28 -9.35
C ALA A 20 -3.92 -26.54 -9.09
N ALA A 21 -4.75 -26.54 -8.04
CA ALA A 21 -5.64 -27.66 -7.75
C ALA A 21 -6.79 -27.79 -8.76
N GLU A 22 -7.35 -26.68 -9.25
CA GLU A 22 -8.35 -26.67 -10.33
C GLU A 22 -7.79 -27.25 -11.63
N ASN A 23 -6.46 -27.09 -11.88
CA ASN A 23 -5.75 -27.67 -13.01
C ASN A 23 -5.31 -29.14 -12.79
N GLY A 24 -5.76 -29.77 -11.70
CA GLY A 24 -5.60 -31.21 -11.44
C GLY A 24 -4.25 -31.59 -10.80
N HIS A 25 -3.52 -30.65 -10.20
CA HIS A 25 -2.31 -30.91 -9.45
C HIS A 25 -2.62 -31.33 -7.99
N GLU A 26 -1.71 -32.11 -7.38
CA GLU A 26 -1.72 -32.43 -5.95
C GLU A 26 -1.08 -31.28 -5.18
N VAL A 27 -1.88 -30.47 -4.48
CA VAL A 27 -1.42 -29.22 -3.88
C VAL A 27 -1.40 -29.29 -2.36
N THR A 28 -0.24 -28.98 -1.76
CA THR A 28 -0.06 -28.76 -0.33
C THR A 28 0.27 -27.29 -0.07
N LEU A 29 -0.58 -26.60 0.70
CA LEU A 29 -0.37 -25.20 1.14
C LEU A 29 0.20 -25.21 2.56
N LEU A 30 1.45 -24.76 2.71
CA LEU A 30 2.16 -24.65 3.98
C LEU A 30 2.07 -23.21 4.52
N GLU A 31 1.54 -23.04 5.72
CA GLU A 31 1.45 -21.75 6.42
C GLU A 31 2.10 -21.88 7.81
N LYS A 32 3.02 -20.97 8.13
CA LYS A 32 3.72 -20.97 9.43
C LYS A 32 2.85 -20.53 10.60
N ASN A 33 1.81 -19.75 10.34
CA ASN A 33 0.86 -19.31 11.35
C ASN A 33 -0.25 -20.34 11.61
N GLU A 34 -1.02 -20.09 12.67
CA GLU A 34 -2.15 -20.88 13.12
C GLU A 34 -3.41 -20.75 12.23
N LYS A 35 -3.40 -19.83 11.26
CA LYS A 35 -4.53 -19.57 10.33
C LYS A 35 -4.07 -18.93 9.03
N LEU A 36 -4.83 -19.12 7.97
CA LEU A 36 -4.65 -18.45 6.69
C LEU A 36 -4.98 -16.95 6.78
N GLY A 37 -4.39 -16.16 5.89
CA GLY A 37 -4.82 -14.80 5.62
C GLY A 37 -4.58 -13.80 6.76
N LYS A 38 -3.62 -14.01 7.67
CA LYS A 38 -3.39 -13.09 8.82
C LYS A 38 -3.19 -11.64 8.39
N LYS A 39 -2.40 -11.39 7.33
CA LYS A 39 -2.23 -10.04 6.80
C LYS A 39 -3.50 -9.55 6.11
N LEU A 40 -4.18 -10.40 5.34
CA LEU A 40 -5.45 -10.09 4.70
C LEU A 40 -6.51 -9.65 5.72
N PHE A 41 -6.54 -10.30 6.89
CA PHE A 41 -7.48 -10.01 7.98
C PHE A 41 -7.40 -8.55 8.47
N ILE A 42 -6.22 -7.94 8.48
CA ILE A 42 -6.02 -6.56 8.96
C ILE A 42 -6.14 -5.51 7.85
N THR A 43 -6.20 -5.91 6.58
CA THR A 43 -6.30 -4.98 5.45
C THR A 43 -7.61 -4.19 5.48
N GLY A 44 -7.58 -2.96 4.93
CA GLY A 44 -8.77 -2.12 4.90
C GLY A 44 -9.38 -1.82 6.29
N LYS A 45 -8.58 -1.81 7.34
CA LYS A 45 -9.00 -1.69 8.75
C LYS A 45 -9.95 -2.83 9.17
N GLY A 46 -9.65 -4.05 8.77
CA GLY A 46 -10.43 -5.25 9.08
C GLY A 46 -11.60 -5.51 8.12
N ARG A 47 -11.76 -4.67 7.08
CA ARG A 47 -12.83 -4.81 6.07
C ARG A 47 -12.37 -5.57 4.81
N CYS A 48 -11.07 -5.64 4.54
CA CYS A 48 -10.46 -6.14 3.32
C CYS A 48 -10.88 -5.36 2.05
N ASN A 49 -10.06 -4.41 1.60
CA ASN A 49 -10.22 -3.81 0.28
C ASN A 49 -9.69 -4.79 -0.79
N VAL A 50 -10.56 -5.66 -1.27
CA VAL A 50 -10.23 -6.86 -2.06
C VAL A 50 -9.52 -6.52 -3.36
N THR A 51 -10.04 -5.53 -4.07
CA THR A 51 -9.54 -5.05 -5.35
C THR A 51 -10.08 -3.64 -5.63
N ASN A 52 -9.92 -3.18 -6.85
CA ASN A 52 -10.49 -1.93 -7.37
C ASN A 52 -11.28 -2.23 -8.65
N ALA A 53 -12.50 -1.72 -8.75
CA ALA A 53 -13.40 -1.94 -9.90
C ALA A 53 -13.17 -0.96 -11.07
N SER A 54 -12.04 -0.23 -11.09
CA SER A 54 -11.65 0.61 -12.22
C SER A 54 -11.27 -0.24 -13.43
N ASP A 55 -11.25 0.40 -14.59
CA ASP A 55 -10.69 -0.20 -15.81
C ASP A 55 -9.19 -0.52 -15.67
N MET A 56 -8.71 -1.38 -16.55
CA MET A 56 -7.33 -1.88 -16.51
C MET A 56 -6.29 -0.76 -16.70
N GLU A 57 -6.56 0.24 -17.51
CA GLU A 57 -5.66 1.37 -17.75
C GLU A 57 -5.46 2.16 -16.44
N THR A 58 -6.56 2.44 -15.74
CA THR A 58 -6.54 3.08 -14.41
C THR A 58 -5.75 2.23 -13.42
N ILE A 59 -6.01 0.91 -13.32
CA ILE A 59 -5.30 0.01 -12.40
C ILE A 59 -3.79 0.03 -12.71
N MET A 60 -3.40 -0.12 -13.97
CA MET A 60 -2.00 -0.11 -14.39
C MET A 60 -1.30 1.21 -14.06
N SER A 61 -1.99 2.34 -14.13
CA SER A 61 -1.46 3.66 -13.76
C SER A 61 -1.14 3.81 -12.28
N GLN A 62 -1.76 2.97 -11.41
CA GLN A 62 -1.54 2.98 -9.97
C GLN A 62 -0.36 2.11 -9.53
N ILE A 63 0.22 1.31 -10.44
CA ILE A 63 1.39 0.49 -10.14
C ILE A 63 2.64 1.36 -10.16
N VAL A 64 3.37 1.33 -9.05
CA VAL A 64 4.55 2.20 -8.85
C VAL A 64 5.81 1.56 -9.40
N THR A 65 5.98 0.24 -9.20
CA THR A 65 7.20 -0.50 -9.56
C THR A 65 6.88 -1.62 -10.55
N ASN A 66 7.64 -1.65 -11.66
CA ASN A 66 7.59 -2.69 -12.68
C ASN A 66 6.20 -3.00 -13.32
N PRO A 67 5.37 -2.00 -13.69
CA PRO A 67 4.02 -2.25 -14.19
C PRO A 67 3.98 -3.19 -15.40
N ARG A 68 4.96 -3.08 -16.34
CA ARG A 68 4.99 -3.89 -17.57
C ARG A 68 5.16 -5.39 -17.31
N PHE A 69 5.75 -5.77 -16.19
CA PHE A 69 5.92 -7.16 -15.78
C PHE A 69 4.57 -7.88 -15.53
N LEU A 70 3.53 -7.12 -15.23
CA LEU A 70 2.24 -7.61 -14.76
C LEU A 70 1.20 -7.82 -15.87
N TYR A 71 1.48 -7.45 -17.12
CA TYR A 71 0.50 -7.59 -18.21
C TYR A 71 -0.06 -9.02 -18.34
N SER A 72 0.81 -10.03 -18.29
CA SER A 72 0.36 -11.42 -18.38
C SER A 72 -0.50 -11.82 -17.18
N ALA A 73 -0.12 -11.41 -15.98
CA ALA A 73 -0.88 -11.73 -14.76
C ALA A 73 -2.28 -11.08 -14.77
N PHE A 74 -2.40 -9.85 -15.25
CA PHE A 74 -3.69 -9.18 -15.38
C PHE A 74 -4.53 -9.71 -16.55
N SER A 75 -3.89 -10.20 -17.60
CA SER A 75 -4.59 -10.87 -18.72
C SER A 75 -5.14 -12.23 -18.33
N ASP A 76 -4.47 -12.91 -17.40
CA ASP A 76 -4.87 -14.20 -16.83
C ASP A 76 -6.00 -14.03 -15.81
N CYS A 77 -5.85 -13.09 -14.90
CA CYS A 77 -6.82 -12.83 -13.82
C CYS A 77 -6.96 -11.32 -13.57
N SER A 78 -7.98 -10.73 -14.16
CA SER A 78 -8.34 -9.32 -13.99
C SER A 78 -9.01 -9.07 -12.64
N ASN A 79 -9.27 -7.80 -12.32
CA ASN A 79 -10.06 -7.43 -11.15
C ASN A 79 -11.52 -7.94 -11.24
N THR A 80 -12.10 -8.02 -12.42
CA THR A 80 -13.44 -8.58 -12.64
C THR A 80 -13.45 -10.07 -12.32
N ASP A 81 -12.45 -10.84 -12.81
CA ASP A 81 -12.34 -12.28 -12.52
C ASP A 81 -12.20 -12.54 -11.02
N VAL A 82 -11.43 -11.71 -10.30
CA VAL A 82 -11.31 -11.82 -8.84
C VAL A 82 -12.65 -11.56 -8.15
N MET A 83 -13.40 -10.54 -8.59
CA MET A 83 -14.72 -10.25 -8.02
C MET A 83 -15.68 -11.42 -8.25
N GLU A 84 -15.77 -11.92 -9.47
CA GLU A 84 -16.61 -13.07 -9.84
C GLU A 84 -16.25 -14.33 -9.06
N LEU A 85 -14.96 -14.64 -8.91
CA LEU A 85 -14.50 -15.79 -8.12
C LEU A 85 -14.98 -15.71 -6.68
N ILE A 86 -14.87 -14.54 -6.05
CA ILE A 86 -15.24 -14.33 -4.65
C ILE A 86 -16.76 -14.39 -4.48
N GLU A 87 -17.52 -13.77 -5.39
CA GLU A 87 -19.00 -13.79 -5.35
C GLU A 87 -19.55 -15.19 -5.60
N ASN A 88 -19.00 -15.91 -6.60
CA ASN A 88 -19.32 -17.32 -6.86
C ASN A 88 -18.93 -18.24 -5.70
N GLY A 89 -17.89 -17.87 -4.95
CA GLY A 89 -17.50 -18.52 -3.70
C GLY A 89 -18.42 -18.22 -2.51
N GLY A 90 -19.51 -17.46 -2.74
CA GLY A 90 -20.55 -17.13 -1.74
C GLY A 90 -20.18 -16.00 -0.78
N CYS A 91 -19.36 -15.03 -1.25
CA CYS A 91 -19.05 -13.81 -0.51
C CYS A 91 -19.45 -12.57 -1.34
N PRO A 92 -20.66 -12.00 -1.14
CA PRO A 92 -21.12 -10.83 -1.87
C PRO A 92 -20.19 -9.62 -1.67
N LEU A 93 -19.99 -8.86 -2.74
CA LEU A 93 -19.13 -7.69 -2.78
C LEU A 93 -19.91 -6.40 -3.01
N LYS A 94 -19.35 -5.27 -2.55
CA LYS A 94 -19.85 -3.92 -2.83
C LYS A 94 -18.74 -3.01 -3.30
N ILE A 95 -19.10 -2.05 -4.17
CA ILE A 95 -18.19 -1.03 -4.68
C ILE A 95 -18.46 0.26 -3.91
N GLU A 96 -17.41 0.87 -3.35
CA GLU A 96 -17.47 2.15 -2.66
C GLU A 96 -16.76 3.27 -3.46
N ARG A 97 -16.84 4.49 -2.94
CA ARG A 97 -16.16 5.67 -3.54
C ARG A 97 -14.71 5.35 -3.90
N GLY A 98 -14.29 5.74 -5.10
CA GLY A 98 -12.96 5.45 -5.66
C GLY A 98 -12.83 4.03 -6.18
N GLN A 99 -13.93 3.42 -6.57
CA GLN A 99 -14.02 2.07 -7.13
C GLN A 99 -13.44 0.98 -6.22
N ARG A 100 -13.35 1.22 -4.92
CA ARG A 100 -12.82 0.25 -3.94
C ARG A 100 -13.83 -0.85 -3.68
N VAL A 101 -13.39 -2.10 -3.72
CA VAL A 101 -14.24 -3.27 -3.56
C VAL A 101 -14.06 -3.87 -2.16
N PHE A 102 -15.18 -4.08 -1.47
CA PHE A 102 -15.24 -4.67 -0.12
C PHE A 102 -16.28 -5.77 -0.05
N PRO A 103 -16.17 -6.75 0.87
CA PRO A 103 -17.29 -7.62 1.18
C PRO A 103 -18.47 -6.79 1.72
N GLU A 104 -19.70 -7.15 1.36
CA GLU A 104 -20.92 -6.46 1.86
C GLU A 104 -20.98 -6.42 3.38
N SER A 105 -20.49 -7.48 4.03
CA SER A 105 -20.44 -7.61 5.49
C SER A 105 -19.44 -6.66 6.19
N ASP A 106 -18.56 -6.01 5.45
CA ASP A 106 -17.42 -5.24 5.99
C ASP A 106 -16.47 -6.07 6.88
N LYS A 107 -16.37 -7.39 6.65
CA LYS A 107 -15.52 -8.30 7.43
C LYS A 107 -14.52 -9.03 6.53
N SER A 108 -13.24 -8.78 6.75
CA SER A 108 -12.16 -9.50 6.06
C SER A 108 -12.19 -11.01 6.29
N SER A 109 -12.75 -11.46 7.42
CA SER A 109 -12.95 -12.89 7.73
C SER A 109 -13.78 -13.61 6.67
N ASP A 110 -14.71 -12.93 6.01
CA ASP A 110 -15.60 -13.57 5.04
C ASP A 110 -14.87 -13.87 3.73
N ILE A 111 -13.94 -13.00 3.33
CA ILE A 111 -13.02 -13.25 2.20
C ILE A 111 -12.12 -14.47 2.52
N ILE A 112 -11.52 -14.50 3.73
CA ILE A 112 -10.67 -15.63 4.15
C ILE A 112 -11.47 -16.93 4.20
N SER A 113 -12.69 -16.89 4.73
CA SER A 113 -13.59 -18.05 4.81
C SER A 113 -14.02 -18.52 3.41
N CYS A 114 -14.26 -17.59 2.48
CA CYS A 114 -14.54 -17.89 1.09
C CYS A 114 -13.39 -18.71 0.46
N PHE A 115 -12.16 -18.19 0.51
CA PHE A 115 -11.00 -18.91 0.00
C PHE A 115 -10.76 -20.24 0.71
N SER A 116 -10.94 -20.33 2.02
CA SER A 116 -10.79 -21.59 2.78
C SER A 116 -11.78 -22.65 2.30
N ARG A 117 -13.02 -22.27 1.97
CA ARG A 117 -14.02 -23.20 1.39
C ARG A 117 -13.64 -23.63 -0.03
N LEU A 118 -13.20 -22.71 -0.87
CA LEU A 118 -12.77 -22.99 -2.24
C LEU A 118 -11.58 -23.95 -2.25
N LEU A 119 -10.54 -23.67 -1.49
CA LEU A 119 -9.36 -24.54 -1.35
C LEU A 119 -9.73 -25.96 -0.90
N LYS A 120 -10.57 -26.07 0.13
CA LYS A 120 -11.04 -27.37 0.62
C LYS A 120 -11.85 -28.13 -0.44
N LYS A 121 -12.73 -27.43 -1.18
CA LYS A 121 -13.54 -28.01 -2.26
C LYS A 121 -12.68 -28.53 -3.41
N SER A 122 -11.59 -27.84 -3.73
CA SER A 122 -10.63 -28.23 -4.79
C SER A 122 -9.59 -29.25 -4.32
N GLY A 123 -9.69 -29.76 -3.07
CA GLY A 123 -8.81 -30.83 -2.57
C GLY A 123 -7.42 -30.38 -2.12
N VAL A 124 -7.20 -29.07 -1.92
CA VAL A 124 -5.92 -28.57 -1.40
C VAL A 124 -5.69 -29.04 0.03
N GLU A 125 -4.55 -29.67 0.28
CA GLU A 125 -4.09 -29.98 1.64
C GLU A 125 -3.52 -28.72 2.30
N ILE A 126 -4.15 -28.27 3.39
CA ILE A 126 -3.71 -27.06 4.13
C ILE A 126 -3.03 -27.52 5.43
N ILE A 127 -1.74 -27.18 5.59
CA ILE A 127 -0.98 -27.52 6.79
C ILE A 127 -0.53 -26.22 7.48
N LEU A 128 -1.15 -25.94 8.61
CA LEU A 128 -0.87 -24.77 9.44
C LEU A 128 0.25 -25.06 10.46
N ASN A 129 0.84 -24.02 11.04
CA ASN A 129 1.95 -24.09 11.99
C ASN A 129 3.15 -24.88 11.42
N LYS A 130 3.40 -24.73 10.11
CA LYS A 130 4.53 -25.35 9.42
C LYS A 130 5.38 -24.29 8.73
N GLU A 131 6.54 -24.07 9.29
CA GLU A 131 7.52 -23.13 8.76
C GLU A 131 8.48 -23.84 7.82
N VAL A 132 8.55 -23.35 6.59
CA VAL A 132 9.56 -23.78 5.60
C VAL A 132 10.84 -22.97 5.84
N THR A 133 11.95 -23.66 5.98
CA THR A 133 13.27 -23.05 6.22
C THR A 133 14.11 -22.95 4.96
N HIS A 134 14.04 -23.96 4.07
CA HIS A 134 14.84 -24.03 2.84
C HIS A 134 14.06 -24.67 1.72
N ILE A 135 14.40 -24.31 0.49
CA ILE A 135 13.96 -24.99 -0.73
C ILE A 135 15.08 -25.97 -1.13
N ILE A 136 14.73 -27.21 -1.36
CA ILE A 136 15.62 -28.23 -1.84
C ILE A 136 15.66 -28.17 -3.37
N THR A 137 16.86 -28.16 -3.93
CA THR A 137 17.07 -28.22 -5.38
C THR A 137 17.93 -29.40 -5.75
N GLU A 138 17.62 -30.03 -6.87
CA GLU A 138 18.40 -31.10 -7.48
C GLU A 138 18.63 -30.76 -8.96
N GLU A 139 19.86 -30.76 -9.41
CA GLU A 139 20.25 -30.47 -10.81
C GLU A 139 19.64 -29.15 -11.37
N GLY A 140 19.54 -28.11 -10.53
CA GLY A 140 18.97 -26.80 -10.95
C GLY A 140 17.44 -26.73 -10.97
N ARG A 141 16.74 -27.77 -10.45
CA ARG A 141 15.30 -27.82 -10.33
C ARG A 141 14.85 -27.80 -8.88
N ALA A 142 13.69 -27.24 -8.62
CA ALA A 142 13.03 -27.37 -7.32
C ALA A 142 12.61 -28.84 -7.12
N ALA A 143 12.96 -29.43 -5.98
CA ALA A 143 12.72 -30.85 -5.66
C ALA A 143 11.97 -31.05 -4.35
N GLY A 144 11.80 -30.01 -3.53
CA GLY A 144 11.09 -30.08 -2.26
C GLY A 144 11.44 -28.96 -1.30
N VAL A 145 10.97 -29.10 -0.07
CA VAL A 145 11.20 -28.13 1.00
C VAL A 145 11.69 -28.81 2.29
N SER A 146 12.46 -28.09 3.10
CA SER A 146 12.80 -28.46 4.47
C SER A 146 11.98 -27.63 5.44
N LEU A 147 11.41 -28.27 6.45
CA LEU A 147 10.63 -27.65 7.51
C LEU A 147 11.51 -27.36 8.74
N SER A 148 11.06 -26.47 9.62
CA SER A 148 11.74 -26.12 10.87
C SER A 148 11.84 -27.30 11.86
N ASP A 149 10.96 -28.31 11.74
CA ASP A 149 11.02 -29.56 12.53
C ASP A 149 11.97 -30.63 11.95
N GLY A 150 12.74 -30.28 10.89
CA GLY A 150 13.70 -31.15 10.23
C GLY A 150 13.10 -32.09 9.16
N LYS A 151 11.78 -32.11 9.00
CA LYS A 151 11.14 -32.92 7.95
C LYS A 151 11.39 -32.32 6.58
N LYS A 152 11.45 -33.18 5.57
CA LYS A 152 11.53 -32.82 4.15
C LYS A 152 10.29 -33.28 3.43
N ILE A 153 9.77 -32.49 2.53
CA ILE A 153 8.63 -32.80 1.68
C ILE A 153 9.07 -32.62 0.23
N SER A 154 8.96 -33.67 -0.59
CA SER A 154 9.29 -33.60 -2.02
C SER A 154 8.16 -32.94 -2.82
N ALA A 155 8.52 -32.23 -3.88
CA ALA A 155 7.56 -31.62 -4.80
C ALA A 155 8.20 -31.43 -6.19
N ASP A 156 7.37 -31.41 -7.23
CA ASP A 156 7.77 -31.13 -8.60
C ASP A 156 7.78 -29.63 -8.90
N ALA A 157 6.95 -28.86 -8.18
CA ALA A 157 6.87 -27.42 -8.27
C ALA A 157 6.71 -26.75 -6.89
N ILE A 158 7.34 -25.60 -6.71
CA ILE A 158 7.31 -24.84 -5.47
C ILE A 158 6.92 -23.40 -5.75
N VAL A 159 5.92 -22.90 -5.04
CA VAL A 159 5.44 -21.51 -5.12
C VAL A 159 5.84 -20.76 -3.86
N LEU A 160 6.66 -19.71 -4.00
CA LEU A 160 6.99 -18.77 -2.94
C LEU A 160 5.97 -17.60 -2.95
N ALA A 161 5.10 -17.56 -1.93
CA ALA A 161 4.07 -16.54 -1.74
C ALA A 161 4.05 -15.98 -0.30
N THR A 162 5.24 -15.80 0.28
CA THR A 162 5.44 -15.48 1.71
C THR A 162 5.23 -14.01 2.07
N GLY A 163 4.93 -13.15 1.09
CA GLY A 163 4.81 -11.70 1.28
C GLY A 163 6.17 -11.01 1.48
N GLY A 164 6.13 -9.74 1.91
CA GLY A 164 7.32 -8.91 2.12
C GLY A 164 7.79 -8.84 3.58
N LEU A 165 7.99 -7.59 4.07
CA LEU A 165 8.49 -7.27 5.42
C LEU A 165 7.50 -6.49 6.28
N SER A 166 6.40 -5.99 5.68
CA SER A 166 5.42 -5.18 6.39
C SER A 166 4.50 -6.03 7.26
N TYR A 167 4.19 -5.54 8.47
CA TYR A 167 3.43 -6.27 9.49
C TYR A 167 4.02 -7.64 9.83
N ALA A 168 5.27 -7.68 10.29
CA ALA A 168 5.98 -8.92 10.61
C ALA A 168 5.19 -9.86 11.55
N SER A 169 4.36 -9.31 12.45
CA SER A 169 3.45 -10.07 13.33
C SER A 169 2.41 -10.93 12.58
N THR A 170 2.18 -10.66 11.29
CA THR A 170 1.29 -11.45 10.44
C THR A 170 2.00 -12.57 9.69
N GLY A 171 3.32 -12.69 9.84
CA GLY A 171 4.13 -13.72 9.18
C GLY A 171 5.02 -13.20 8.03
N SER A 172 4.90 -11.93 7.64
CA SER A 172 5.76 -11.33 6.59
C SER A 172 7.11 -10.91 7.19
N THR A 173 8.01 -11.87 7.42
CA THR A 173 9.29 -11.71 8.10
C THR A 173 10.50 -11.73 7.17
N GLY A 174 10.26 -11.84 5.84
CA GLY A 174 11.32 -11.87 4.83
C GLY A 174 11.90 -13.26 4.56
N ASP A 175 11.27 -14.32 5.02
CA ASP A 175 11.76 -15.70 4.81
C ASP A 175 11.87 -16.04 3.34
N GLY A 176 10.89 -15.65 2.51
CA GLY A 176 10.95 -15.85 1.07
C GLY A 176 12.08 -15.07 0.41
N HIS A 177 12.37 -13.86 0.86
CA HIS A 177 13.51 -13.10 0.35
C HIS A 177 14.84 -13.79 0.69
N ARG A 178 14.95 -14.39 1.89
CA ARG A 178 16.12 -15.18 2.29
C ARG A 178 16.25 -16.41 1.40
N MET A 179 15.20 -17.22 1.28
CA MET A 179 15.20 -18.42 0.44
C MET A 179 15.51 -18.11 -1.02
N ALA A 180 14.96 -17.01 -1.56
CA ALA A 180 15.27 -16.57 -2.92
C ALA A 180 16.74 -16.24 -3.11
N ARG A 181 17.40 -15.55 -2.14
CA ARG A 181 18.83 -15.25 -2.18
C ARG A 181 19.69 -16.51 -2.10
N GLU A 182 19.29 -17.49 -1.27
CA GLU A 182 19.98 -18.78 -1.16
C GLU A 182 20.00 -19.53 -2.50
N LEU A 183 18.99 -19.31 -3.34
CA LEU A 183 18.87 -19.88 -4.69
C LEU A 183 19.47 -19.00 -5.79
N GLY A 184 20.22 -17.96 -5.44
CA GLY A 184 20.91 -17.08 -6.37
C GLY A 184 20.09 -15.90 -6.91
N HIS A 185 18.85 -15.72 -6.48
CA HIS A 185 18.05 -14.57 -6.89
C HIS A 185 18.50 -13.27 -6.24
N THR A 186 18.49 -12.22 -7.01
CA THR A 186 18.68 -10.86 -6.52
C THR A 186 17.39 -10.38 -5.82
N VAL A 187 17.53 -9.94 -4.58
CA VAL A 187 16.45 -9.21 -3.87
C VAL A 187 16.85 -7.75 -3.81
N THR A 188 16.07 -6.89 -4.46
CA THR A 188 16.29 -5.44 -4.45
C THR A 188 16.14 -4.87 -3.04
N PRO A 189 16.75 -3.71 -2.72
CA PRO A 189 16.56 -3.08 -1.43
C PRO A 189 15.09 -2.88 -1.11
N CYS A 190 14.69 -3.34 0.07
CA CYS A 190 13.30 -3.25 0.53
C CYS A 190 13.11 -2.00 1.38
N PHE A 191 11.99 -1.31 1.21
CA PHE A 191 11.60 -0.12 1.95
C PHE A 191 10.15 -0.24 2.43
N PRO A 192 9.81 0.31 3.61
CA PRO A 192 8.42 0.43 4.03
C PRO A 192 7.71 1.45 3.12
N ALA A 193 6.57 1.06 2.54
CA ALA A 193 5.79 1.90 1.64
C ALA A 193 4.31 1.92 2.02
N LEU A 194 3.56 2.89 1.51
CA LEU A 194 2.22 3.23 1.99
C LEU A 194 2.24 3.39 3.52
N VAL A 195 3.11 4.25 3.99
CA VAL A 195 3.47 4.40 5.39
C VAL A 195 3.42 5.87 5.80
N PRO A 196 3.04 6.22 7.04
CA PRO A 196 3.12 7.57 7.55
C PRO A 196 4.55 8.11 7.56
N VAL A 197 4.70 9.44 7.63
CA VAL A 197 6.01 10.09 7.64
C VAL A 197 6.20 10.96 8.87
N ASN A 198 7.45 11.03 9.35
CA ASN A 198 7.88 11.94 10.41
C ASN A 198 8.18 13.31 9.81
N THR A 199 7.73 14.38 10.47
CA THR A 199 8.02 15.76 10.09
C THR A 199 8.92 16.45 11.11
N LYS A 200 9.63 17.48 10.65
CA LYS A 200 10.52 18.27 11.50
C LYS A 200 9.74 19.23 12.41
N GLU A 201 8.67 19.81 11.89
CA GLU A 201 7.93 20.91 12.49
C GLU A 201 7.02 20.45 13.62
N ASP A 202 7.16 21.08 14.80
CA ASP A 202 6.35 20.77 15.98
C ASP A 202 4.87 21.16 15.82
N TRP A 203 4.56 22.14 14.99
CA TRP A 203 3.19 22.54 14.71
C TRP A 203 2.37 21.40 14.10
N CYS A 204 2.99 20.47 13.35
CA CYS A 204 2.32 19.28 12.85
C CYS A 204 1.77 18.40 14.00
N ARG A 205 2.56 18.27 15.09
CA ARG A 205 2.17 17.52 16.28
C ARG A 205 1.06 18.19 17.06
N ALA A 206 1.09 19.54 17.12
CA ALA A 206 0.02 20.33 17.75
C ALA A 206 -1.35 20.10 17.08
N LEU A 207 -1.35 19.77 15.78
CA LEU A 207 -2.55 19.44 15.01
C LEU A 207 -2.98 17.97 15.11
N GLN A 208 -2.37 17.16 15.96
CA GLN A 208 -2.72 15.73 16.10
C GLN A 208 -4.23 15.49 16.12
N GLY A 209 -4.68 14.53 15.30
CA GLY A 209 -6.08 14.13 15.13
C GLY A 209 -6.86 14.98 14.13
N LEU A 210 -6.31 16.09 13.64
CA LEU A 210 -6.95 16.88 12.60
C LEU A 210 -6.77 16.21 11.24
N SER A 211 -7.89 15.91 10.58
CA SER A 211 -7.93 15.50 9.17
C SER A 211 -8.22 16.70 8.28
N LEU A 212 -7.42 16.87 7.24
CA LEU A 212 -7.69 17.82 6.17
C LEU A 212 -8.31 17.09 4.99
N LYS A 213 -9.36 17.66 4.44
CA LYS A 213 -10.04 17.20 3.23
C LYS A 213 -9.87 18.24 2.13
N ASN A 214 -9.84 17.76 0.88
CA ASN A 214 -9.75 18.63 -0.30
C ASN A 214 -8.54 19.57 -0.26
N VAL A 215 -7.37 19.04 0.07
CA VAL A 215 -6.09 19.74 0.01
C VAL A 215 -5.20 19.14 -1.07
N THR A 216 -4.25 19.92 -1.58
CA THR A 216 -3.18 19.41 -2.44
C THR A 216 -1.91 19.24 -1.61
N PHE A 217 -1.28 18.08 -1.72
CA PHE A 217 -0.02 17.76 -1.05
C PHE A 217 1.08 17.56 -2.08
N THR A 218 2.12 18.39 -1.99
CA THR A 218 3.27 18.38 -2.91
C THR A 218 4.54 18.05 -2.16
N VAL A 219 5.36 17.11 -2.68
CA VAL A 219 6.69 16.80 -2.14
C VAL A 219 7.76 17.09 -3.18
N LYS A 220 8.85 17.75 -2.75
CA LYS A 220 9.97 18.17 -3.61
C LYS A 220 11.32 17.74 -3.05
N ASP A 221 12.26 17.41 -3.97
CA ASP A 221 13.69 17.26 -3.72
C ASP A 221 14.38 18.46 -4.38
N GLY A 222 14.70 19.49 -3.62
CA GLY A 222 15.09 20.79 -4.14
C GLY A 222 14.02 21.39 -5.06
N LYS A 223 14.37 21.59 -6.34
CA LYS A 223 13.43 22.10 -7.37
C LYS A 223 12.57 21.02 -8.02
N LYS A 224 12.93 19.75 -7.86
CA LYS A 224 12.24 18.62 -8.52
C LYS A 224 11.00 18.21 -7.75
N LYS A 225 9.83 18.29 -8.38
CA LYS A 225 8.59 17.72 -7.85
C LYS A 225 8.64 16.19 -7.96
N LEU A 226 8.51 15.51 -6.82
CA LEU A 226 8.48 14.04 -6.73
C LEU A 226 7.05 13.51 -6.66
N TYR A 227 6.16 14.26 -6.01
CA TYR A 227 4.77 13.87 -5.83
C TYR A 227 3.89 15.13 -5.73
N GLU A 228 2.69 15.06 -6.27
CA GLU A 228 1.61 16.02 -6.07
C GLU A 228 0.29 15.33 -6.32
N ASP A 229 -0.63 15.47 -5.39
CA ASP A 229 -1.98 14.92 -5.55
C ASP A 229 -2.97 15.66 -4.66
N PHE A 230 -4.26 15.52 -4.98
CA PHE A 230 -5.39 16.14 -4.30
C PHE A 230 -6.16 15.09 -3.49
N GLY A 231 -6.52 15.41 -2.23
CA GLY A 231 -7.28 14.47 -1.42
C GLY A 231 -7.30 14.80 0.07
N GLU A 232 -7.12 13.76 0.89
CA GLU A 232 -7.22 13.81 2.35
C GLU A 232 -5.89 13.46 3.01
N MET A 233 -5.58 14.14 4.11
CA MET A 233 -4.44 13.83 4.97
C MET A 233 -4.79 14.00 6.44
N LEU A 234 -3.96 13.45 7.31
CA LEU A 234 -4.15 13.42 8.76
C LEU A 234 -2.87 13.88 9.48
N PHE A 235 -2.98 14.77 10.44
CA PHE A 235 -1.91 15.07 11.40
C PHE A 235 -1.87 14.09 12.55
N THR A 236 -0.65 13.68 12.95
CA THR A 236 -0.39 12.70 14.00
C THR A 236 0.62 13.27 15.01
N HIS A 237 0.84 12.56 16.12
CA HIS A 237 1.83 12.96 17.14
C HIS A 237 3.30 12.87 16.67
N PHE A 238 3.57 12.30 15.50
CA PHE A 238 4.92 12.19 14.94
C PHE A 238 5.10 12.98 13.62
N GLY A 239 4.02 13.45 13.02
CA GLY A 239 4.02 14.13 11.73
C GLY A 239 2.70 13.98 11.01
N ILE A 240 2.70 13.37 9.83
CA ILE A 240 1.53 13.29 8.95
C ILE A 240 1.28 11.87 8.42
N SER A 241 0.01 11.60 8.08
CA SER A 241 -0.50 10.34 7.55
C SER A 241 -1.71 10.61 6.63
N GLY A 242 -2.49 9.59 6.33
CA GLY A 242 -3.68 9.67 5.47
C GLY A 242 -3.39 9.33 4.01
N PRO A 243 -4.43 9.19 3.17
CA PRO A 243 -4.30 8.64 1.81
C PRO A 243 -3.23 9.33 0.95
N LEU A 244 -3.20 10.69 0.95
CA LEU A 244 -2.20 11.46 0.20
C LEU A 244 -0.77 11.14 0.64
N VAL A 245 -0.55 11.11 1.96
CA VAL A 245 0.78 10.91 2.54
C VAL A 245 1.25 9.46 2.33
N LEU A 246 0.35 8.49 2.48
CA LEU A 246 0.66 7.08 2.21
C LEU A 246 1.07 6.88 0.75
N SER A 247 0.32 7.45 -0.20
CA SER A 247 0.66 7.39 -1.62
C SER A 247 1.99 8.11 -1.93
N ALA A 248 2.21 9.29 -1.32
CA ALA A 248 3.47 10.02 -1.45
C ALA A 248 4.66 9.17 -0.97
N SER A 249 4.52 8.45 0.15
CA SER A 249 5.61 7.66 0.73
C SER A 249 6.19 6.64 -0.26
N SER A 250 5.37 5.97 -1.06
CA SER A 250 5.81 5.03 -2.10
C SER A 250 6.64 5.70 -3.21
N LYS A 251 6.43 6.99 -3.47
CA LYS A 251 7.19 7.74 -4.48
C LYS A 251 8.49 8.34 -3.94
N ILE A 252 8.57 8.57 -2.63
CA ILE A 252 9.65 9.34 -2.01
C ILE A 252 10.60 8.51 -1.15
N VAL A 253 10.22 7.31 -0.70
CA VAL A 253 10.98 6.54 0.30
C VAL A 253 12.43 6.30 -0.12
N LYS A 254 12.69 5.95 -1.37
CA LYS A 254 14.04 5.74 -1.92
C LYS A 254 14.89 7.02 -1.95
N LYS A 255 14.28 8.20 -1.86
CA LYS A 255 14.97 9.50 -1.78
C LYS A 255 15.20 9.92 -0.34
N LEU A 256 14.26 9.63 0.55
CA LEU A 256 14.37 9.89 1.99
C LEU A 256 15.51 9.12 2.65
N ASP A 257 15.90 7.98 2.09
CA ASP A 257 17.11 7.24 2.53
C ASP A 257 18.40 8.06 2.44
N LYS A 258 18.41 9.09 1.60
CA LYS A 258 19.59 9.94 1.34
C LYS A 258 19.44 11.37 1.82
N ASN A 259 18.25 11.93 1.80
CA ASN A 259 18.01 13.36 2.03
C ASN A 259 16.66 13.62 2.72
N GLN A 260 16.57 14.71 3.47
CA GLN A 260 15.29 15.29 3.89
C GLN A 260 14.60 15.90 2.67
N LEU A 261 13.27 15.87 2.64
CA LEU A 261 12.48 16.40 1.54
C LEU A 261 11.58 17.55 2.01
N SER A 262 11.46 18.57 1.17
CA SER A 262 10.49 19.63 1.40
C SER A 262 9.10 19.21 0.95
N ALA A 263 8.09 19.55 1.73
CA ALA A 263 6.71 19.32 1.34
C ALA A 263 5.87 20.58 1.57
N PHE A 264 4.76 20.67 0.86
CA PHE A 264 3.87 21.82 0.86
C PHE A 264 2.41 21.35 0.85
N ILE A 265 1.57 22.01 1.63
CA ILE A 265 0.14 21.76 1.64
C ILE A 265 -0.56 23.01 1.10
N ASP A 266 -1.30 22.86 -0.01
CA ASP A 266 -2.28 23.87 -0.42
C ASP A 266 -3.60 23.57 0.31
N LEU A 267 -3.94 24.45 1.25
CA LEU A 267 -5.14 24.30 2.09
C LEU A 267 -6.44 24.70 1.36
N LYS A 268 -6.34 25.41 0.23
CA LYS A 268 -7.49 25.92 -0.55
C LYS A 268 -7.23 25.79 -2.06
N PRO A 269 -7.03 24.57 -2.58
CA PRO A 269 -6.65 24.37 -3.99
C PRO A 269 -7.73 24.82 -4.99
N ALA A 270 -8.98 24.92 -4.57
CA ALA A 270 -10.08 25.43 -5.41
C ALA A 270 -10.05 26.95 -5.63
N LEU A 271 -9.22 27.69 -4.91
CA LEU A 271 -9.09 29.15 -5.02
C LEU A 271 -7.72 29.53 -5.61
N THR A 272 -7.70 30.47 -6.54
CA THR A 272 -6.44 31.14 -6.93
C THR A 272 -5.97 32.06 -5.80
N ASP A 273 -4.71 32.55 -5.89
CA ASP A 273 -4.16 33.49 -4.90
C ASP A 273 -5.02 34.78 -4.84
N GLU A 274 -5.45 35.30 -5.99
CA GLU A 274 -6.30 36.47 -6.09
C GLU A 274 -7.69 36.24 -5.49
N GLN A 275 -8.28 35.07 -5.74
CA GLN A 275 -9.60 34.70 -5.18
C GLN A 275 -9.54 34.53 -3.67
N LEU A 276 -8.43 33.99 -3.15
CA LEU A 276 -8.21 33.84 -1.71
C LEU A 276 -7.97 35.21 -1.04
N ASP A 277 -7.18 36.09 -1.68
CA ASP A 277 -6.98 37.46 -1.19
C ASP A 277 -8.29 38.25 -1.14
N ALA A 278 -9.09 38.17 -2.21
CA ALA A 278 -10.41 38.81 -2.26
C ALA A 278 -11.36 38.26 -1.18
N ARG A 279 -11.28 36.96 -0.89
CA ARG A 279 -12.03 36.35 0.19
C ARG A 279 -11.62 36.88 1.57
N LEU A 280 -10.31 36.93 1.84
CA LEU A 280 -9.80 37.48 3.11
C LEU A 280 -10.22 38.92 3.29
N LEU A 281 -10.13 39.77 2.24
CA LEU A 281 -10.60 41.16 2.28
C LEU A 281 -12.09 41.26 2.63
N ARG A 282 -12.91 40.44 2.02
CA ARG A 282 -14.36 40.41 2.30
C ARG A 282 -14.63 39.99 3.75
N ASP A 283 -13.99 38.89 4.20
CA ASP A 283 -14.20 38.34 5.53
C ASP A 283 -13.72 39.35 6.60
N PHE A 284 -12.59 40.00 6.40
CA PHE A 284 -12.07 41.05 7.29
C PHE A 284 -12.93 42.33 7.26
N SER A 285 -13.51 42.69 6.13
CA SER A 285 -14.40 43.86 6.03
C SER A 285 -15.70 43.70 6.80
N GLN A 286 -16.19 42.47 6.96
CA GLN A 286 -17.38 42.12 7.74
C GLN A 286 -17.14 42.19 9.25
N GLU A 287 -15.88 41.95 9.69
CA GLU A 287 -15.51 41.83 11.10
C GLU A 287 -14.41 42.83 11.51
N LYS A 288 -14.46 44.08 11.04
CA LYS A 288 -13.38 45.09 11.07
C LYS A 288 -12.64 45.23 12.41
N ASN A 289 -13.33 45.14 13.52
CA ASN A 289 -12.77 45.32 14.87
C ASN A 289 -12.41 43.97 15.55
N LYS A 290 -12.51 42.85 14.83
CA LYS A 290 -12.17 41.55 15.36
C LYS A 290 -10.65 41.40 15.39
N GLN A 291 -10.15 40.81 16.48
CA GLN A 291 -8.73 40.48 16.56
C GLN A 291 -8.39 39.33 15.59
N PHE A 292 -7.21 39.40 14.96
CA PHE A 292 -6.75 38.47 13.94
C PHE A 292 -6.81 37.01 14.41
N LYS A 293 -6.44 36.71 15.67
CA LYS A 293 -6.51 35.37 16.24
C LYS A 293 -7.89 34.69 16.15
N ASN A 294 -8.96 35.50 16.04
CA ASN A 294 -10.33 35.02 15.97
C ASN A 294 -10.94 35.09 14.55
N ALA A 295 -10.22 35.67 13.59
CA ALA A 295 -10.78 36.00 12.27
C ALA A 295 -10.69 34.87 11.24
N LEU A 296 -9.89 33.82 11.51
CA LEU A 296 -9.65 32.72 10.55
C LEU A 296 -10.58 31.51 10.73
N ASN A 297 -11.47 31.52 11.74
CA ASN A 297 -12.36 30.38 12.04
C ASN A 297 -13.38 30.06 10.92
N GLY A 298 -13.71 31.03 10.08
CA GLY A 298 -14.55 30.80 8.88
C GLY A 298 -13.79 30.18 7.69
N LEU A 299 -12.46 30.19 7.74
CA LEU A 299 -11.59 29.70 6.67
C LEU A 299 -10.98 28.33 7.00
N PHE A 300 -10.62 28.08 8.26
CA PHE A 300 -9.94 26.88 8.73
C PHE A 300 -10.65 26.25 9.94
N PRO A 301 -10.46 24.94 10.18
CA PRO A 301 -10.79 24.33 11.48
C PRO A 301 -10.03 25.03 12.62
N ALA A 302 -10.66 25.17 13.79
CA ALA A 302 -10.14 25.98 14.90
C ALA A 302 -8.66 25.70 15.24
N LYS A 303 -8.26 24.45 15.43
CA LYS A 303 -6.86 24.09 15.69
C LYS A 303 -5.90 24.56 14.60
N LEU A 304 -6.30 24.47 13.32
CA LEU A 304 -5.48 24.92 12.22
C LEU A 304 -5.42 26.46 12.16
N ALA A 305 -6.53 27.14 12.41
CA ALA A 305 -6.57 28.61 12.47
C ALA A 305 -5.57 29.16 13.49
N GLU A 306 -5.50 28.57 14.69
CA GLU A 306 -4.50 28.93 15.73
C GLU A 306 -3.07 28.77 15.21
N GLN A 307 -2.75 27.66 14.54
CA GLN A 307 -1.41 27.43 14.00
C GLN A 307 -1.08 28.38 12.84
N ILE A 308 -2.04 28.68 11.95
CA ILE A 308 -1.85 29.64 10.86
C ILE A 308 -1.60 31.05 11.42
N VAL A 309 -2.29 31.47 12.47
CA VAL A 309 -2.02 32.75 13.17
C VAL A 309 -0.57 32.80 13.64
N ILE A 310 -0.08 31.73 14.29
CA ILE A 310 1.30 31.68 14.77
C ILE A 310 2.30 31.71 13.61
N LEU A 311 2.08 30.88 12.59
CA LEU A 311 2.97 30.72 11.44
C LEU A 311 3.00 31.95 10.53
N SER A 312 1.93 32.75 10.52
CA SER A 312 1.87 33.98 9.73
C SER A 312 2.76 35.12 10.28
N GLY A 313 3.16 35.03 11.55
CA GLY A 313 3.92 36.11 12.23
C GLY A 313 3.14 37.41 12.43
N ILE A 314 1.87 37.45 12.06
CA ILE A 314 1.00 38.61 12.29
C ILE A 314 0.63 38.67 13.78
N ASN A 315 0.67 39.86 14.38
CA ASN A 315 0.28 40.05 15.78
C ASN A 315 -1.16 39.49 16.01
N PRO A 316 -1.35 38.49 16.89
CA PRO A 316 -2.65 37.86 17.15
C PRO A 316 -3.75 38.83 17.62
N ASP A 317 -3.36 39.90 18.33
CA ASP A 317 -4.27 40.92 18.90
C ASP A 317 -4.52 42.11 17.94
N LYS A 318 -3.89 42.11 16.78
CA LYS A 318 -4.09 43.14 15.76
C LYS A 318 -5.52 43.06 15.22
N GLU A 319 -6.20 44.18 15.12
CA GLU A 319 -7.51 44.24 14.46
C GLU A 319 -7.37 43.96 12.95
N VAL A 320 -8.32 43.20 12.38
CA VAL A 320 -8.21 42.79 10.98
C VAL A 320 -8.27 43.94 9.97
N ASN A 321 -8.86 45.06 10.34
CA ASN A 321 -8.84 46.29 9.53
C ASN A 321 -7.45 46.94 9.42
N ALA A 322 -6.54 46.61 10.35
CA ALA A 322 -5.16 47.13 10.37
C ALA A 322 -4.16 46.15 9.68
N ILE A 323 -4.60 44.98 9.19
CA ILE A 323 -3.75 44.03 8.46
C ILE A 323 -3.34 44.66 7.12
N THR A 324 -2.03 44.76 6.89
CA THR A 324 -1.48 45.37 5.68
C THR A 324 -1.65 44.46 4.46
N LYS A 325 -1.43 45.03 3.27
CA LYS A 325 -1.48 44.28 2.02
C LYS A 325 -0.40 43.19 1.99
N GLU A 326 0.79 43.48 2.51
CA GLU A 326 1.95 42.58 2.59
C GLU A 326 1.66 41.43 3.54
N GLU A 327 1.13 41.70 4.75
CA GLU A 327 0.72 40.68 5.71
C GLU A 327 -0.35 39.76 5.13
N ARG A 328 -1.33 40.30 4.40
CA ARG A 328 -2.38 39.53 3.75
C ARG A 328 -1.83 38.69 2.59
N ALA A 329 -0.93 39.23 1.78
CA ALA A 329 -0.25 38.50 0.71
C ALA A 329 0.58 37.35 1.28
N HIS A 330 1.27 37.56 2.42
CA HIS A 330 1.97 36.50 3.13
C HIS A 330 1.01 35.38 3.64
N LEU A 331 -0.13 35.77 4.22
CA LEU A 331 -1.15 34.85 4.66
C LEU A 331 -1.74 34.00 3.50
N VAL A 332 -1.94 34.60 2.33
CA VAL A 332 -2.33 33.90 1.09
C VAL A 332 -1.26 32.89 0.71
N SER A 333 -0.01 33.31 0.61
CA SER A 333 1.13 32.45 0.26
C SER A 333 1.28 31.28 1.24
N LEU A 334 1.17 31.54 2.54
CA LEU A 334 1.21 30.51 3.58
C LEU A 334 0.05 29.51 3.45
N THR A 335 -1.14 29.98 3.12
CA THR A 335 -2.33 29.11 2.92
C THR A 335 -2.20 28.23 1.69
N LYS A 336 -1.61 28.76 0.62
CA LYS A 336 -1.40 28.05 -0.65
C LYS A 336 -0.19 27.12 -0.63
N ASN A 337 0.80 27.40 0.22
CA ASN A 337 2.06 26.67 0.29
C ASN A 337 2.51 26.51 1.75
N LEU A 338 1.68 25.89 2.59
CA LEU A 338 2.04 25.63 3.99
C LEU A 338 3.23 24.66 4.03
N PRO A 339 4.44 25.12 4.45
CA PRO A 339 5.66 24.34 4.30
C PRO A 339 5.86 23.36 5.45
N LEU A 340 6.40 22.19 5.14
CA LEU A 340 6.90 21.23 6.12
C LEU A 340 8.07 20.43 5.57
N THR A 341 8.84 19.80 6.45
CA THR A 341 10.00 19.00 6.12
C THR A 341 9.75 17.53 6.49
N ILE A 342 9.86 16.63 5.52
CA ILE A 342 9.78 15.19 5.76
C ILE A 342 11.18 14.70 6.13
N LEU A 343 11.31 14.10 7.32
CA LEU A 343 12.56 13.58 7.85
C LEU A 343 12.80 12.12 7.48
N SER A 344 11.77 11.29 7.63
CA SER A 344 11.83 9.84 7.41
C SER A 344 10.43 9.26 7.26
N VAL A 345 10.36 8.03 6.76
CA VAL A 345 9.15 7.21 6.86
C VAL A 345 9.08 6.48 8.20
N ARG A 346 7.89 6.01 8.58
CA ARG A 346 7.71 5.12 9.73
C ARG A 346 8.14 3.70 9.40
N SER A 347 8.17 2.83 10.41
CA SER A 347 8.70 1.47 10.30
C SER A 347 7.80 0.52 9.51
N TYR A 348 8.33 -0.67 9.20
CA TYR A 348 7.57 -1.77 8.58
C TYR A 348 6.33 -2.21 9.38
N ASN A 349 6.31 -1.98 10.69
CA ASN A 349 5.15 -2.30 11.52
C ASN A 349 3.96 -1.37 11.27
N GLU A 350 4.19 -0.21 10.64
CA GLU A 350 3.15 0.76 10.27
C GLU A 350 2.95 0.85 8.75
N ALA A 351 3.82 0.20 7.98
CA ALA A 351 3.75 0.18 6.52
C ALA A 351 2.70 -0.81 6.03
N ILE A 352 1.85 -0.38 5.09
CA ILE A 352 0.84 -1.28 4.50
C ILE A 352 1.53 -2.33 3.64
N ILE A 353 2.57 -1.93 2.89
CA ILE A 353 3.30 -2.81 1.97
C ILE A 353 4.82 -2.63 2.09
N THR A 354 5.53 -3.57 1.48
CA THR A 354 6.96 -3.51 1.21
C THR A 354 7.17 -3.10 -0.25
N GLN A 355 7.97 -2.07 -0.50
CA GLN A 355 8.50 -1.76 -1.83
C GLN A 355 9.87 -2.40 -1.98
N GLY A 356 10.14 -3.06 -3.12
CA GLY A 356 11.31 -3.92 -3.31
C GLY A 356 10.95 -5.40 -3.13
N GLY A 357 11.86 -6.29 -3.48
CA GLY A 357 11.63 -7.74 -3.43
C GLY A 357 12.46 -8.50 -4.46
N VAL A 358 12.05 -9.70 -4.81
CA VAL A 358 12.71 -10.51 -5.85
C VAL A 358 12.67 -9.77 -7.18
N LYS A 359 13.85 -9.62 -7.78
CA LYS A 359 14.05 -8.85 -9.02
C LYS A 359 13.28 -9.51 -10.18
N VAL A 360 12.28 -8.81 -10.71
CA VAL A 360 11.36 -9.35 -11.73
C VAL A 360 12.04 -9.74 -13.06
N GLN A 361 13.23 -9.18 -13.36
CA GLN A 361 14.01 -9.56 -14.56
C GLN A 361 14.51 -11.02 -14.48
N GLU A 362 14.57 -11.60 -13.29
CA GLU A 362 14.97 -12.99 -13.03
C GLU A 362 13.77 -13.95 -12.95
N VAL A 363 12.57 -13.44 -13.23
CA VAL A 363 11.30 -14.18 -13.26
C VAL A 363 10.67 -14.09 -14.65
N GLN A 364 10.05 -15.17 -15.11
CA GLN A 364 9.32 -15.21 -16.38
C GLN A 364 7.99 -14.48 -16.26
N PRO A 365 7.72 -13.40 -16.99
CA PRO A 365 6.50 -12.60 -16.81
C PRO A 365 5.22 -13.34 -17.26
N LYS A 366 5.35 -14.40 -18.06
CA LYS A 366 4.21 -15.18 -18.58
C LYS A 366 3.79 -16.34 -17.69
N THR A 367 4.65 -16.75 -16.77
CA THR A 367 4.43 -17.95 -15.91
C THR A 367 4.73 -17.67 -14.44
N MET A 368 5.38 -16.56 -14.12
CA MET A 368 5.94 -16.27 -12.79
C MET A 368 7.02 -17.28 -12.34
N GLU A 369 7.52 -18.14 -13.22
CA GLU A 369 8.59 -19.10 -12.94
C GLU A 369 9.95 -18.41 -12.86
N SER A 370 10.80 -18.89 -11.98
CA SER A 370 12.22 -18.51 -11.89
C SER A 370 12.94 -18.79 -13.22
N LYS A 371 13.81 -17.87 -13.65
CA LYS A 371 14.75 -18.11 -14.74
C LYS A 371 16.02 -18.82 -14.29
N LEU A 372 16.22 -18.97 -12.98
CA LEU A 372 17.44 -19.54 -12.38
C LEU A 372 17.22 -20.96 -11.88
N VAL A 373 16.00 -21.28 -11.39
CA VAL A 373 15.65 -22.59 -10.82
C VAL A 373 14.34 -23.04 -11.43
N GLN A 374 14.37 -24.11 -12.21
CA GLN A 374 13.18 -24.66 -12.85
C GLN A 374 12.20 -25.21 -11.81
N GLY A 375 10.89 -25.04 -12.03
CA GLY A 375 9.85 -25.48 -11.10
C GLY A 375 9.72 -24.61 -9.84
N LEU A 376 10.44 -23.49 -9.74
CA LEU A 376 10.27 -22.49 -8.69
C LEU A 376 9.49 -21.30 -9.21
N TYR A 377 8.41 -20.92 -8.52
CA TYR A 377 7.52 -19.81 -8.90
C TYR A 377 7.43 -18.78 -7.79
N PHE A 378 7.15 -17.52 -8.16
CA PHE A 378 7.02 -16.40 -7.24
C PHE A 378 5.67 -15.70 -7.42
N ALA A 379 4.99 -15.35 -6.31
CA ALA A 379 3.73 -14.62 -6.35
C ALA A 379 3.60 -13.56 -5.26
N GLY A 380 2.87 -12.50 -5.57
CA GLY A 380 2.50 -11.44 -4.63
C GLY A 380 3.63 -10.51 -4.22
N GLU A 381 3.53 -9.97 -3.02
CA GLU A 381 4.40 -8.91 -2.46
C GLU A 381 5.86 -9.36 -2.24
N LEU A 382 6.18 -10.61 -2.47
CA LEU A 382 7.56 -11.13 -2.49
C LEU A 382 8.34 -10.58 -3.68
N LEU A 383 7.68 -10.32 -4.80
CA LEU A 383 8.24 -9.75 -6.01
C LEU A 383 8.50 -8.24 -5.85
N ASP A 384 9.46 -7.70 -6.59
CA ASP A 384 9.69 -6.24 -6.69
C ASP A 384 8.57 -5.56 -7.51
N ILE A 385 7.35 -5.60 -6.99
CA ILE A 385 6.14 -4.98 -7.52
C ILE A 385 5.38 -4.31 -6.39
N ASP A 386 4.88 -3.11 -6.59
CA ASP A 386 4.02 -2.40 -5.65
C ASP A 386 3.10 -1.40 -6.35
N ALA A 387 1.98 -1.11 -5.71
CA ALA A 387 0.98 -0.16 -6.19
C ALA A 387 0.54 0.79 -5.08
N LEU A 388 -0.15 1.86 -5.45
CA LEU A 388 -0.75 2.82 -4.51
C LEU A 388 -1.89 2.21 -3.69
N THR A 389 -2.46 2.99 -2.77
CA THR A 389 -3.65 2.59 -1.99
C THR A 389 -4.87 2.49 -2.89
N GLY A 390 -5.81 1.57 -2.56
CA GLY A 390 -7.07 1.47 -3.31
C GLY A 390 -7.52 0.06 -3.66
N GLY A 391 -6.87 -0.99 -3.15
CA GLY A 391 -7.14 -2.40 -3.46
C GLY A 391 -6.15 -3.00 -4.46
N TYR A 392 -5.31 -2.17 -5.05
CA TYR A 392 -4.39 -2.56 -6.13
C TYR A 392 -3.35 -3.60 -5.69
N ASN A 393 -2.76 -3.49 -4.50
CA ASN A 393 -1.76 -4.45 -4.02
C ASN A 393 -2.34 -5.85 -3.78
N LEU A 394 -3.60 -5.96 -3.37
CA LEU A 394 -4.28 -7.25 -3.31
C LEU A 394 -4.57 -7.78 -4.71
N GLN A 395 -4.94 -6.93 -5.65
CA GLN A 395 -5.08 -7.34 -7.06
C GLN A 395 -3.78 -7.89 -7.62
N LEU A 396 -2.61 -7.26 -7.36
CA LEU A 396 -1.31 -7.82 -7.74
C LEU A 396 -1.11 -9.22 -7.17
N ALA A 397 -1.48 -9.43 -5.90
CA ALA A 397 -1.35 -10.72 -5.25
C ALA A 397 -2.26 -11.78 -5.88
N TRP A 398 -3.52 -11.43 -6.18
CA TRP A 398 -4.47 -12.32 -6.82
C TRP A 398 -4.01 -12.70 -8.23
N SER A 399 -3.72 -11.71 -9.09
CA SER A 399 -3.35 -11.94 -10.49
C SER A 399 -2.05 -12.73 -10.63
N THR A 400 -1.02 -12.41 -9.84
CA THR A 400 0.24 -13.19 -9.88
C THR A 400 0.08 -14.59 -9.32
N GLY A 401 -0.76 -14.78 -8.29
CA GLY A 401 -1.09 -16.08 -7.75
C GLY A 401 -1.85 -16.95 -8.74
N SER A 402 -2.85 -16.40 -9.45
CA SER A 402 -3.61 -17.09 -10.49
C SER A 402 -2.68 -17.57 -11.61
N LEU A 403 -1.91 -16.65 -12.18
CA LEU A 403 -0.98 -16.98 -13.27
C LEU A 403 0.02 -18.08 -12.89
N VAL A 404 0.51 -18.09 -11.64
CA VAL A 404 1.34 -19.20 -11.15
C VAL A 404 0.59 -20.51 -11.21
N GLY A 405 -0.62 -20.58 -10.62
CA GLY A 405 -1.40 -21.81 -10.56
C GLY A 405 -1.76 -22.36 -11.94
N ASP A 406 -2.06 -21.46 -12.89
CA ASP A 406 -2.41 -21.82 -14.27
C ASP A 406 -1.18 -22.15 -15.15
N SER A 407 0.03 -21.81 -14.69
CA SER A 407 1.29 -22.05 -15.43
C SER A 407 2.07 -23.30 -14.99
N ILE A 408 1.71 -23.93 -13.90
CA ILE A 408 2.35 -25.18 -13.44
C ILE A 408 1.98 -26.31 -14.39
N VAL A 409 2.99 -27.11 -14.82
CA VAL A 409 2.84 -28.20 -15.82
C VAL A 409 2.95 -29.57 -15.15
#